data_afbea69c715d66ebf715c8b7f89e16ef
#
_entry.id   afbea69c715d66ebf715c8b7f89e16ef
#
_cell.length_a   1.000
_cell.length_b   1.000
_cell.length_c   1.000
_cell.angle_alpha   90.00
_cell.angle_beta   90.00
_cell.angle_gamma   90.00
#
_symmetry.space_group_name_H-M   'P 1'
#
loop_
_entity.id
_entity.type
_entity.pdbx_description
1 polymer ?
#
loop_
_entity_poly.entity_id
_entity_poly.type
_entity_poly.pdbx_seq_one_letter_code
_entity_poly.pdbx_strand_id
1 'polypeptide(L)'
;MRVWLPIGLAALMSVSACAQERPDAQTVKPVAEAPVQNTNQAAPTPVILQGEAIPDVVPQASPLSCEGVEQQGGAVLCQTVPNAKVKIGRSETDFYYENADNEGRLIIGFDRDEVHTFVEFGGRRVSFELTPRDYDISRIDGLPPSQVSSFNEQQLKRIRSSSARKSVGFSSRAKEVGLKDGFIFPLKTWNKSSPFGAQRILNGEAKRPHYGVDIAAPVGTPIYAPADGIVSLADDDLYFEGAMVMLDHGQGLNSMYLHVSEIYVEAGQAVKQGEKIAAIGSLGRSTGPHLCWRMKWRNRNLDPELLTKWPGRESSHSHE
;
A
#
# COMPACT_ATOMS: atom_id res chain seq x y z
N MET A 1 19.48 32.45 -60.87
CA MET A 1 18.29 33.32 -61.16
C MET A 1 17.35 33.28 -59.98
N ARG A 2 17.17 34.47 -59.37
CA ARG A 2 16.06 35.00 -58.58
C ARG A 2 15.46 34.06 -57.51
N VAL A 3 15.78 34.20 -56.19
CA VAL A 3 15.30 35.18 -55.18
C VAL A 3 13.77 35.36 -55.19
N TRP A 4 13.14 34.97 -54.06
CA TRP A 4 12.08 35.73 -53.35
C TRP A 4 11.83 35.11 -51.99
N LEU A 5 12.13 35.86 -50.89
CA LEU A 5 11.47 35.86 -49.62
C LEU A 5 10.20 36.76 -49.68
N PRO A 6 9.22 36.59 -48.85
CA PRO A 6 8.90 37.63 -47.88
C PRO A 6 8.59 37.05 -46.47
N ILE A 7 9.12 37.67 -45.42
CA ILE A 7 8.65 38.77 -44.59
C ILE A 7 7.26 38.50 -43.95
N GLY A 8 7.32 38.28 -42.64
CA GLY A 8 6.59 39.04 -41.63
C GLY A 8 5.25 38.55 -41.15
N LEU A 9 5.15 38.25 -39.88
CA LEU A 9 4.34 39.03 -38.94
C LEU A 9 4.52 38.48 -37.50
N ALA A 10 5.21 39.27 -36.68
CA ALA A 10 5.23 39.05 -35.24
C ALA A 10 3.94 39.57 -34.66
N ALA A 11 3.13 38.69 -34.03
CA ALA A 11 2.01 39.11 -33.20
C ALA A 11 2.47 39.10 -31.74
N LEU A 12 2.71 40.29 -31.21
CA LEU A 12 2.81 40.56 -29.78
C LEU A 12 1.42 40.32 -29.16
N MET A 13 1.28 39.30 -28.35
CA MET A 13 0.16 39.19 -27.40
C MET A 13 0.62 39.73 -26.05
N SER A 14 0.07 40.88 -25.71
CA SER A 14 0.17 41.51 -24.40
C SER A 14 -0.53 40.65 -23.34
N VAL A 15 0.24 40.20 -22.33
CA VAL A 15 -0.29 39.57 -21.12
C VAL A 15 -0.81 40.68 -20.22
N SER A 16 -2.14 40.78 -20.14
CA SER A 16 -2.83 41.67 -19.17
C SER A 16 -2.78 40.99 -17.81
N ALA A 17 -2.02 41.56 -16.86
CA ALA A 17 -2.00 41.15 -15.48
C ALA A 17 -3.28 41.65 -14.80
N CYS A 18 -4.16 40.73 -14.44
CA CYS A 18 -5.31 40.99 -13.59
C CYS A 18 -4.84 40.98 -12.11
N ALA A 19 -4.70 42.16 -11.53
CA ALA A 19 -4.43 42.30 -10.11
C ALA A 19 -5.74 42.03 -9.35
N GLN A 20 -5.76 41.00 -8.52
CA GLN A 20 -6.85 40.70 -7.57
C GLN A 20 -6.59 41.51 -6.30
N GLU A 21 -7.46 42.50 -6.04
CA GLU A 21 -7.51 43.27 -4.81
C GLU A 21 -7.86 42.37 -3.61
N ARG A 22 -7.11 42.53 -2.53
CA ARG A 22 -7.42 41.95 -1.22
C ARG A 22 -8.49 42.76 -0.54
N PRO A 23 -9.50 42.15 0.10
CA PRO A 23 -10.48 42.87 0.89
C PRO A 23 -9.86 43.40 2.19
N ASP A 24 -10.18 44.65 2.51
CA ASP A 24 -9.73 45.42 3.65
C ASP A 24 -10.09 44.79 5.00
N ALA A 25 -9.14 44.90 5.94
CA ALA A 25 -9.30 44.57 7.33
C ALA A 25 -10.34 45.48 8.01
N GLN A 26 -11.46 44.89 8.43
CA GLN A 26 -12.44 45.58 9.26
C GLN A 26 -11.87 45.80 10.66
N THR A 27 -11.71 47.07 11.01
CA THR A 27 -11.40 47.57 12.35
C THR A 27 -12.56 47.28 13.30
N VAL A 28 -12.33 46.44 14.30
CA VAL A 28 -13.26 46.21 15.41
C VAL A 28 -13.17 47.37 16.39
N LYS A 29 -14.30 48.06 16.60
CA LYS A 29 -14.41 49.12 17.65
C LYS A 29 -14.50 48.45 19.03
N PRO A 30 -13.87 49.04 20.08
CA PRO A 30 -13.97 48.56 21.44
C PRO A 30 -15.36 48.73 22.00
N VAL A 31 -15.90 47.69 22.63
CA VAL A 31 -17.17 47.71 23.39
C VAL A 31 -16.88 48.35 24.75
N ALA A 32 -17.71 49.34 25.13
CA ALA A 32 -17.63 50.00 26.41
C ALA A 32 -18.00 49.07 27.57
N GLU A 33 -17.18 49.12 28.63
CA GLU A 33 -17.45 48.41 29.89
C GLU A 33 -18.62 49.07 30.63
N ALA A 34 -19.58 48.24 31.07
CA ALA A 34 -20.65 48.62 31.98
C ALA A 34 -20.18 48.57 33.43
N PRO A 35 -20.66 49.46 34.31
CA PRO A 35 -20.15 49.57 35.69
C PRO A 35 -20.58 48.36 36.55
N VAL A 36 -19.61 47.81 37.28
CA VAL A 36 -19.80 46.74 38.26
C VAL A 36 -20.49 47.29 39.48
N GLN A 37 -21.72 46.82 39.77
CA GLN A 37 -22.41 47.08 41.05
C GLN A 37 -21.85 46.10 42.09
N ASN A 38 -21.27 46.67 43.13
CA ASN A 38 -20.73 45.98 44.29
C ASN A 38 -21.88 45.71 45.28
N THR A 39 -22.43 44.46 45.29
CA THR A 39 -23.37 44.03 46.33
C THR A 39 -22.63 43.12 47.31
N ASN A 40 -22.35 43.69 48.51
CA ASN A 40 -21.89 42.91 49.65
C ASN A 40 -22.98 41.91 50.07
N GLN A 41 -22.85 40.66 49.65
CA GLN A 41 -23.56 39.54 50.25
C GLN A 41 -22.55 38.68 51.00
N ALA A 42 -22.88 38.41 52.28
CA ALA A 42 -22.13 37.54 53.18
C ALA A 42 -21.93 36.15 52.57
N ALA A 43 -20.72 35.62 52.66
CA ALA A 43 -20.35 34.28 52.17
C ALA A 43 -21.15 33.21 52.92
N PRO A 44 -21.77 32.24 52.24
CA PRO A 44 -22.37 31.08 52.89
C PRO A 44 -21.27 30.16 53.44
N THR A 45 -21.54 29.64 54.65
CA THR A 45 -20.71 28.65 55.34
C THR A 45 -20.44 27.44 54.44
N PRO A 46 -19.21 26.93 54.32
CA PRO A 46 -18.92 25.76 53.47
C PRO A 46 -19.63 24.50 54.08
N VAL A 47 -20.57 23.98 53.33
CA VAL A 47 -21.10 22.64 53.58
C VAL A 47 -20.04 21.64 53.11
N ILE A 48 -19.42 20.94 54.05
CA ILE A 48 -18.54 19.82 53.76
C ILE A 48 -19.45 18.65 53.28
N LEU A 49 -19.63 18.56 51.98
CA LEU A 49 -20.16 17.32 51.39
C LEU A 49 -19.09 16.25 51.60
N GLN A 50 -19.42 15.24 52.41
CA GLN A 50 -18.63 14.02 52.50
C GLN A 50 -18.59 13.46 51.07
N GLY A 51 -17.41 13.56 50.41
CA GLY A 51 -17.21 13.01 49.09
C GLY A 51 -17.37 11.48 49.16
N GLU A 52 -18.39 10.98 48.51
CA GLU A 52 -18.38 9.56 48.12
C GLU A 52 -17.11 9.33 47.34
N ALA A 53 -16.31 8.35 47.73
CA ALA A 53 -15.10 7.97 47.02
C ALA A 53 -15.50 7.63 45.58
N ILE A 54 -15.05 8.46 44.63
CA ILE A 54 -15.14 8.14 43.21
C ILE A 54 -14.43 6.80 43.08
N PRO A 55 -15.10 5.72 42.65
CA PRO A 55 -14.41 4.44 42.44
C PRO A 55 -13.25 4.72 41.50
N ASP A 56 -12.04 4.26 41.87
CA ASP A 56 -10.87 4.28 41.03
C ASP A 56 -11.27 3.62 39.70
N VAL A 57 -11.54 4.45 38.69
CA VAL A 57 -11.71 3.97 37.33
C VAL A 57 -10.31 3.52 36.91
N VAL A 58 -10.04 2.24 37.14
CA VAL A 58 -8.87 1.58 36.58
C VAL A 58 -8.92 1.88 35.09
N PRO A 59 -7.93 2.57 34.50
CA PRO A 59 -7.94 2.85 33.08
C PRO A 59 -8.05 1.50 32.36
N GLN A 60 -9.20 1.27 31.74
CA GLN A 60 -9.41 0.05 30.96
C GLN A 60 -8.37 0.11 29.84
N ALA A 61 -7.41 -0.83 29.88
CA ALA A 61 -6.32 -0.85 28.91
C ALA A 61 -6.93 -0.74 27.52
N SER A 62 -6.48 0.26 26.75
CA SER A 62 -7.01 0.51 25.41
C SER A 62 -6.91 -0.79 24.59
N PRO A 63 -8.00 -1.22 23.94
CA PRO A 63 -7.99 -2.46 23.19
C PRO A 63 -6.97 -2.38 22.06
N LEU A 64 -5.98 -3.23 22.11
CA LEU A 64 -5.04 -3.46 21.02
C LEU A 64 -4.65 -4.93 21.06
N SER A 65 -5.04 -5.67 20.03
CA SER A 65 -4.64 -7.06 19.80
C SER A 65 -4.29 -7.24 18.33
N CYS A 66 -3.35 -8.13 18.03
CA CYS A 66 -2.95 -8.42 16.66
C CYS A 66 -2.82 -9.92 16.50
N GLU A 67 -3.23 -10.44 15.35
CA GLU A 67 -3.09 -11.84 14.99
C GLU A 67 -2.70 -11.99 13.52
N GLY A 68 -1.96 -13.04 13.16
CA GLY A 68 -1.52 -13.28 11.79
C GLY A 68 -0.22 -14.05 11.72
N VAL A 69 0.59 -13.75 10.71
CA VAL A 69 1.84 -14.47 10.40
C VAL A 69 3.04 -13.61 10.76
N GLU A 70 3.63 -13.89 11.93
CA GLU A 70 4.74 -13.15 12.54
C GLU A 70 6.10 -13.65 12.02
N GLN A 71 6.34 -13.49 10.71
CA GLN A 71 7.63 -13.81 10.10
C GLN A 71 7.94 -12.85 8.96
N GLN A 72 9.17 -12.87 8.48
CA GLN A 72 9.62 -12.09 7.33
C GLN A 72 8.71 -12.32 6.10
N GLY A 73 8.22 -11.24 5.50
CA GLY A 73 7.25 -11.30 4.40
C GLY A 73 5.80 -11.54 4.83
N GLY A 74 5.54 -11.72 6.13
CA GLY A 74 4.19 -11.95 6.66
C GLY A 74 3.43 -10.65 6.94
N ALA A 75 2.26 -10.78 7.57
CA ALA A 75 1.44 -9.68 8.02
C ALA A 75 0.54 -10.09 9.20
N VAL A 76 0.12 -9.10 9.97
CA VAL A 76 -0.86 -9.26 11.05
C VAL A 76 -2.02 -8.28 10.86
N LEU A 77 -3.20 -8.67 11.32
CA LEU A 77 -4.37 -7.80 11.48
C LEU A 77 -4.45 -7.40 12.95
N CYS A 78 -4.41 -6.10 13.20
CA CYS A 78 -4.60 -5.55 14.53
C CYS A 78 -6.04 -5.03 14.68
N GLN A 79 -6.61 -5.25 15.87
CA GLN A 79 -7.91 -4.72 16.30
C GLN A 79 -7.69 -3.71 17.42
N THR A 80 -8.30 -2.54 17.27
CA THR A 80 -8.30 -1.45 18.25
C THR A 80 -9.66 -0.73 18.23
N VAL A 81 -9.75 0.51 18.70
CA VAL A 81 -10.98 1.29 18.58
C VAL A 81 -11.11 1.90 17.17
N PRO A 82 -12.33 2.17 16.69
CA PRO A 82 -12.57 2.80 15.40
C PRO A 82 -11.78 4.09 15.21
N ASN A 83 -11.15 4.24 14.02
CA ASN A 83 -10.38 5.40 13.63
C ASN A 83 -9.20 5.75 14.55
N ALA A 84 -8.73 4.81 15.37
CA ALA A 84 -7.59 5.00 16.26
C ALA A 84 -6.35 5.41 15.48
N LYS A 85 -5.64 6.44 15.99
CA LYS A 85 -4.31 6.81 15.49
C LYS A 85 -3.26 5.96 16.20
N VAL A 86 -2.70 5.00 15.50
CA VAL A 86 -1.79 3.97 16.02
C VAL A 86 -0.36 4.29 15.62
N LYS A 87 0.59 4.18 16.54
CA LYS A 87 2.02 4.31 16.28
C LYS A 87 2.58 2.95 15.84
N ILE A 88 3.31 2.93 14.73
CA ILE A 88 3.95 1.74 14.17
C ILE A 88 5.41 2.06 13.96
N GLY A 89 6.31 1.21 14.39
CA GLY A 89 7.74 1.48 14.25
C GLY A 89 8.62 0.25 14.40
N ARG A 90 9.90 0.45 14.06
CA ARG A 90 10.99 -0.51 14.27
C ARG A 90 11.82 -0.13 15.49
N SER A 91 11.80 1.16 15.87
CA SER A 91 12.49 1.70 17.06
C SER A 91 11.80 2.96 17.54
N GLU A 92 12.28 3.52 18.65
CA GLU A 92 11.75 4.80 19.18
C GLU A 92 12.05 6.02 18.27
N THR A 93 12.96 5.87 17.32
CA THR A 93 13.33 6.93 16.36
C THR A 93 12.89 6.63 14.92
N ASP A 94 12.50 5.38 14.61
CA ASP A 94 11.99 4.94 13.32
C ASP A 94 10.55 4.45 13.47
N PHE A 95 9.62 5.40 13.45
CA PHE A 95 8.19 5.14 13.57
C PHE A 95 7.36 6.13 12.74
N TYR A 96 6.11 5.78 12.53
CA TYR A 96 5.08 6.62 11.89
C TYR A 96 3.71 6.31 12.50
N TYR A 97 2.71 7.10 12.14
CA TYR A 97 1.34 6.91 12.57
C TYR A 97 0.45 6.48 11.42
N GLU A 98 -0.47 5.57 11.73
CA GLU A 98 -1.55 5.13 10.84
C GLU A 98 -2.88 5.18 11.56
N ASN A 99 -3.96 5.28 10.77
CA ASN A 99 -5.31 5.22 11.34
C ASN A 99 -5.89 3.82 11.10
N ALA A 100 -6.46 3.24 12.14
CA ALA A 100 -7.35 2.11 12.00
C ALA A 100 -8.59 2.51 11.18
N ASP A 101 -9.28 1.55 10.60
CA ASP A 101 -10.52 1.79 9.86
C ASP A 101 -11.71 2.11 10.81
N ASN A 102 -12.89 2.28 10.23
CA ASN A 102 -14.11 2.55 10.98
C ASN A 102 -14.62 1.37 11.84
N GLU A 103 -13.99 0.20 11.70
CA GLU A 103 -14.22 -0.98 12.55
C GLU A 103 -13.07 -1.22 13.54
N GLY A 104 -12.07 -0.34 13.55
CA GLY A 104 -10.90 -0.43 14.42
C GLY A 104 -9.82 -1.39 13.92
N ARG A 105 -9.86 -1.84 12.67
CA ARG A 105 -8.90 -2.78 12.09
C ARG A 105 -7.73 -2.05 11.46
N LEU A 106 -6.55 -2.64 11.55
CA LEU A 106 -5.32 -2.13 10.95
C LEU A 106 -4.43 -3.29 10.52
N ILE A 107 -4.05 -3.34 9.25
CA ILE A 107 -3.06 -4.31 8.77
C ILE A 107 -1.64 -3.78 9.00
N ILE A 108 -0.74 -4.67 9.40
CA ILE A 108 0.70 -4.40 9.51
C ILE A 108 1.44 -5.48 8.71
N GLY A 109 2.10 -5.07 7.64
CA GLY A 109 2.93 -5.96 6.83
C GLY A 109 4.38 -5.90 7.28
N PHE A 110 5.09 -7.02 7.19
CA PHE A 110 6.51 -7.17 7.51
C PHE A 110 7.33 -7.39 6.24
N ASP A 111 8.36 -6.55 6.02
CA ASP A 111 9.20 -6.69 4.82
C ASP A 111 10.02 -8.00 4.86
N ARG A 112 10.55 -8.37 3.68
CA ARG A 112 11.39 -9.58 3.50
C ARG A 112 12.53 -9.72 4.51
N ASP A 113 13.19 -8.62 4.82
CA ASP A 113 14.38 -8.61 5.66
C ASP A 113 14.12 -7.92 7.03
N GLU A 114 12.85 -7.68 7.38
CA GLU A 114 12.49 -7.04 8.65
C GLU A 114 12.64 -8.02 9.81
N VAL A 115 13.23 -7.55 10.91
CA VAL A 115 13.50 -8.40 12.07
C VAL A 115 12.65 -8.05 13.27
N HIS A 116 12.19 -6.79 13.37
CA HIS A 116 11.40 -6.30 14.47
C HIS A 116 10.41 -5.22 14.01
N THR A 117 9.22 -5.24 14.58
CA THR A 117 8.21 -4.16 14.43
C THR A 117 7.39 -4.09 15.71
N PHE A 118 6.92 -2.89 16.09
CA PHE A 118 5.95 -2.71 17.15
C PHE A 118 4.74 -1.90 16.69
N VAL A 119 3.64 -2.09 17.39
CA VAL A 119 2.39 -1.33 17.26
C VAL A 119 2.01 -0.83 18.65
N GLU A 120 1.65 0.47 18.75
CA GLU A 120 1.34 1.09 20.04
C GLU A 120 0.09 1.95 19.95
N PHE A 121 -0.83 1.78 20.90
CA PHE A 121 -2.04 2.58 21.06
C PHE A 121 -2.47 2.63 22.51
N GLY A 122 -2.83 3.83 23.01
CA GLY A 122 -3.38 4.03 24.36
C GLY A 122 -2.49 3.50 25.49
N GLY A 123 -1.17 3.59 25.35
CA GLY A 123 -0.18 3.10 26.32
C GLY A 123 0.07 1.59 26.26
N ARG A 124 -0.63 0.85 25.40
CA ARG A 124 -0.36 -0.57 25.13
C ARG A 124 0.52 -0.72 23.90
N ARG A 125 1.56 -1.53 23.99
CA ARG A 125 2.46 -1.91 22.91
C ARG A 125 2.37 -3.41 22.65
N VAL A 126 2.31 -3.80 21.38
CA VAL A 126 2.50 -5.15 20.88
C VAL A 126 3.75 -5.15 20.04
N SER A 127 4.72 -5.98 20.37
CA SER A 127 6.00 -6.11 19.66
C SER A 127 6.06 -7.45 18.94
N PHE A 128 6.62 -7.45 17.75
CA PHE A 128 6.78 -8.62 16.88
C PHE A 128 8.29 -8.84 16.66
N GLU A 129 8.79 -9.94 17.17
CA GLU A 129 10.10 -10.48 16.83
C GLU A 129 9.91 -11.46 15.69
N LEU A 130 10.25 -11.01 14.47
CA LEU A 130 9.89 -11.73 13.25
C LEU A 130 10.79 -12.94 13.05
N THR A 131 10.20 -14.10 12.80
CA THR A 131 10.94 -15.31 12.48
C THR A 131 11.73 -15.11 11.18
N PRO A 132 13.06 -15.21 11.21
CA PRO A 132 13.90 -15.16 10.02
C PRO A 132 13.55 -16.29 9.04
N ARG A 133 13.76 -16.02 7.75
CA ARG A 133 13.57 -16.99 6.68
C ARG A 133 14.85 -17.16 5.88
N ASP A 134 15.16 -18.39 5.52
CA ASP A 134 16.17 -18.67 4.51
C ASP A 134 15.56 -18.49 3.11
N TYR A 135 16.26 -17.74 2.27
CA TYR A 135 15.82 -17.44 0.92
C TYR A 135 16.75 -18.07 -0.11
N ASP A 136 16.18 -18.71 -1.11
CA ASP A 136 16.93 -19.31 -2.21
C ASP A 136 17.79 -18.29 -2.96
N ILE A 137 18.87 -18.75 -3.57
CA ILE A 137 19.67 -17.95 -4.50
C ILE A 137 19.35 -18.42 -5.93
N SER A 138 18.70 -17.56 -6.70
CA SER A 138 18.40 -17.77 -8.12
C SER A 138 19.50 -17.16 -8.99
N ARG A 139 20.26 -18.01 -9.70
CA ARG A 139 21.30 -17.60 -10.65
C ARG A 139 20.77 -17.77 -12.06
N ILE A 140 20.82 -16.70 -12.84
CA ILE A 140 20.39 -16.66 -14.25
C ILE A 140 21.49 -16.04 -15.05
N ASP A 141 22.12 -16.83 -15.91
CA ASP A 141 23.22 -16.41 -16.79
C ASP A 141 22.80 -16.38 -18.26
N GLY A 142 23.60 -15.74 -19.10
CA GLY A 142 23.34 -15.64 -20.53
C GLY A 142 22.25 -14.63 -20.91
N LEU A 143 21.85 -13.75 -19.99
CA LEU A 143 20.90 -12.69 -20.30
C LEU A 143 21.57 -11.60 -21.13
N PRO A 144 20.86 -10.99 -22.10
CA PRO A 144 21.34 -9.79 -22.78
C PRO A 144 21.68 -8.67 -21.78
N PRO A 145 22.76 -7.90 -21.98
CA PRO A 145 23.13 -6.80 -21.07
C PRO A 145 21.99 -5.79 -20.84
N SER A 146 21.15 -5.56 -21.84
CA SER A 146 19.96 -4.70 -21.76
C SER A 146 18.86 -5.21 -20.84
N GLN A 147 18.94 -6.46 -20.37
CA GLN A 147 18.03 -7.03 -19.37
C GLN A 147 18.64 -7.04 -17.96
N VAL A 148 19.92 -6.78 -17.82
CA VAL A 148 20.65 -6.83 -16.56
C VAL A 148 20.93 -5.43 -16.01
N SER A 149 21.71 -4.61 -16.72
CA SER A 149 22.18 -3.31 -16.21
C SER A 149 22.48 -2.26 -17.28
N SER A 150 22.63 -2.65 -18.54
CA SER A 150 23.01 -1.73 -19.62
C SER A 150 21.79 -1.28 -20.42
N PHE A 151 21.18 -0.17 -20.01
CA PHE A 151 20.03 0.42 -20.69
C PHE A 151 20.45 1.64 -21.51
N ASN A 152 20.01 1.72 -22.77
CA ASN A 152 20.15 2.93 -23.57
C ASN A 152 19.12 4.00 -23.13
N GLU A 153 19.25 5.24 -23.66
CA GLU A 153 18.37 6.35 -23.27
C GLU A 153 16.89 6.09 -23.53
N GLN A 154 16.55 5.45 -24.65
CA GLN A 154 15.17 5.11 -24.99
C GLN A 154 14.59 4.11 -23.99
N GLN A 155 15.36 3.09 -23.60
CA GLN A 155 14.97 2.12 -22.59
C GLN A 155 14.79 2.79 -21.21
N LEU A 156 15.73 3.66 -20.82
CA LEU A 156 15.63 4.42 -19.58
C LEU A 156 14.39 5.31 -19.55
N LYS A 157 14.02 5.94 -20.68
CA LYS A 157 12.77 6.72 -20.78
C LYS A 157 11.54 5.84 -20.57
N ARG A 158 11.48 4.65 -21.19
CA ARG A 158 10.37 3.69 -20.99
C ARG A 158 10.32 3.19 -19.56
N ILE A 159 11.47 2.86 -18.94
CA ILE A 159 11.55 2.42 -17.53
C ILE A 159 11.00 3.50 -16.60
N ARG A 160 11.41 4.78 -16.80
CA ARG A 160 10.90 5.90 -15.98
C ARG A 160 9.40 6.10 -16.15
N SER A 161 8.90 6.05 -17.38
CA SER A 161 7.47 6.14 -17.68
C SER A 161 6.67 5.02 -17.02
N SER A 162 7.13 3.75 -17.14
CA SER A 162 6.51 2.59 -16.48
C SER A 162 6.52 2.74 -14.95
N SER A 163 7.63 3.24 -14.40
CA SER A 163 7.76 3.49 -12.95
C SER A 163 6.77 4.56 -12.47
N ALA A 164 6.59 5.64 -13.23
CA ALA A 164 5.65 6.71 -12.91
C ALA A 164 4.19 6.19 -12.90
N ARG A 165 3.78 5.41 -13.92
CA ARG A 165 2.43 4.81 -13.98
C ARG A 165 2.18 3.87 -12.80
N LYS A 166 3.14 2.99 -12.47
CA LYS A 166 3.05 2.12 -11.28
C LYS A 166 2.97 2.92 -9.98
N SER A 167 3.70 4.04 -9.89
CA SER A 167 3.64 4.90 -8.70
C SER A 167 2.25 5.46 -8.46
N VAL A 168 1.51 5.81 -9.53
CA VAL A 168 0.09 6.22 -9.43
C VAL A 168 -0.75 5.07 -8.86
N GLY A 169 -0.60 3.84 -9.39
CA GLY A 169 -1.29 2.66 -8.84
C GLY A 169 -1.01 2.44 -7.35
N PHE A 170 0.26 2.54 -6.93
CA PHE A 170 0.65 2.41 -5.52
C PHE A 170 0.17 3.57 -4.63
N SER A 171 -0.21 4.71 -5.18
CA SER A 171 -0.76 5.84 -4.41
C SER A 171 -2.25 5.68 -4.11
N SER A 172 -2.92 4.70 -4.71
CA SER A 172 -4.33 4.38 -4.42
C SER A 172 -4.53 4.13 -2.92
N ARG A 173 -5.68 4.54 -2.42
CA ARG A 173 -6.10 4.35 -1.01
C ARG A 173 -7.58 4.04 -0.99
N ALA A 174 -7.92 2.79 -1.32
CA ALA A 174 -9.27 2.29 -1.17
C ALA A 174 -9.70 2.38 0.29
N LYS A 175 -10.93 2.84 0.52
CA LYS A 175 -11.48 2.96 1.88
C LYS A 175 -11.95 1.62 2.43
N GLU A 176 -12.44 0.75 1.54
CA GLU A 176 -12.89 -0.57 1.90
C GLU A 176 -11.72 -1.53 1.99
N VAL A 177 -11.74 -2.38 2.99
CA VAL A 177 -10.66 -3.32 3.24
C VAL A 177 -11.11 -4.69 2.75
N GLY A 178 -10.46 -5.18 1.67
CA GLY A 178 -10.66 -6.53 1.14
C GLY A 178 -10.16 -7.66 2.06
N LEU A 179 -9.84 -7.33 3.32
CA LEU A 179 -9.24 -8.23 4.29
C LEU A 179 -10.23 -9.10 5.05
N LYS A 180 -11.53 -8.79 4.98
CA LYS A 180 -12.57 -9.37 5.84
C LYS A 180 -12.65 -10.89 5.71
N ASP A 181 -12.47 -11.40 4.47
CA ASP A 181 -12.64 -12.82 4.17
C ASP A 181 -11.29 -13.52 3.89
N GLY A 182 -10.16 -12.85 4.17
CA GLY A 182 -8.81 -13.32 3.86
C GLY A 182 -8.53 -13.39 2.37
N PHE A 183 -7.39 -14.01 2.00
CA PHE A 183 -6.96 -14.11 0.61
C PHE A 183 -7.07 -15.54 0.09
N ILE A 184 -7.49 -15.70 -1.17
CA ILE A 184 -7.42 -16.96 -1.90
C ILE A 184 -6.26 -16.95 -2.89
N PHE A 185 -5.85 -18.13 -3.39
CA PHE A 185 -4.94 -18.22 -4.50
C PHE A 185 -5.58 -17.65 -5.78
N PRO A 186 -4.80 -16.90 -6.59
CA PRO A 186 -5.33 -16.27 -7.82
C PRO A 186 -5.54 -17.27 -8.97
N LEU A 187 -5.14 -18.52 -8.82
CA LEU A 187 -5.28 -19.59 -9.82
C LEU A 187 -5.96 -20.80 -9.20
N LYS A 188 -6.72 -21.55 -10.03
CA LYS A 188 -7.36 -22.79 -9.60
C LYS A 188 -6.38 -23.96 -9.43
N THR A 189 -5.31 -23.96 -10.21
CA THR A 189 -4.23 -24.93 -10.14
C THR A 189 -2.92 -24.24 -9.83
N TRP A 190 -2.06 -24.87 -9.07
CA TRP A 190 -0.87 -24.26 -8.51
C TRP A 190 0.38 -25.05 -8.87
N ASN A 191 1.29 -24.45 -9.64
CA ASN A 191 2.61 -25.00 -9.93
C ASN A 191 3.66 -23.92 -9.71
N LYS A 192 4.18 -23.82 -8.47
CA LYS A 192 5.18 -22.83 -8.09
C LYS A 192 6.51 -23.10 -8.78
N SER A 193 6.98 -22.14 -9.57
CA SER A 193 8.27 -22.20 -10.27
C SER A 193 9.36 -21.36 -9.61
N SER A 194 8.99 -20.33 -8.82
CA SER A 194 9.96 -19.54 -8.04
C SER A 194 9.29 -19.00 -6.77
N PRO A 195 9.91 -19.17 -5.58
CA PRO A 195 9.38 -18.67 -4.33
C PRO A 195 9.60 -17.18 -4.16
N PHE A 196 8.83 -16.58 -3.22
CA PHE A 196 9.07 -15.23 -2.72
C PHE A 196 10.46 -15.13 -2.06
N GLY A 197 11.10 -13.98 -2.24
CA GLY A 197 12.32 -13.63 -1.50
C GLY A 197 13.62 -14.15 -2.10
N ALA A 198 13.57 -14.99 -3.14
CA ALA A 198 14.77 -15.54 -3.76
C ALA A 198 15.72 -14.43 -4.22
N GLN A 199 16.99 -14.49 -3.76
CA GLN A 199 18.03 -13.53 -4.16
C GLN A 199 18.40 -13.79 -5.61
N ARG A 200 18.20 -12.80 -6.48
CA ARG A 200 18.56 -12.91 -7.90
C ARG A 200 20.00 -12.49 -8.16
N ILE A 201 20.73 -13.35 -8.85
CA ILE A 201 22.05 -13.06 -9.41
C ILE A 201 21.92 -13.21 -10.92
N LEU A 202 22.03 -12.09 -11.66
CA LEU A 202 21.88 -12.05 -13.12
C LEU A 202 23.24 -11.79 -13.76
N ASN A 203 23.72 -12.71 -14.57
CA ASN A 203 25.07 -12.67 -15.18
C ASN A 203 26.17 -12.36 -14.15
N GLY A 204 26.08 -12.96 -12.96
CA GLY A 204 27.02 -12.73 -11.87
C GLY A 204 26.77 -11.49 -11.01
N GLU A 205 25.85 -10.58 -11.43
CA GLU A 205 25.52 -9.38 -10.67
C GLU A 205 24.35 -9.61 -9.70
N ALA A 206 24.54 -9.30 -8.41
CA ALA A 206 23.45 -9.33 -7.42
C ALA A 206 22.41 -8.24 -7.73
N LYS A 207 21.15 -8.64 -7.89
CA LYS A 207 20.00 -7.78 -8.13
C LYS A 207 19.04 -7.80 -6.94
N ARG A 208 18.00 -6.97 -7.02
CA ARG A 208 16.93 -7.02 -6.00
C ARG A 208 16.35 -8.42 -5.94
N PRO A 209 16.01 -8.91 -4.74
CA PRO A 209 15.32 -10.18 -4.56
C PRO A 209 14.03 -10.26 -5.40
N HIS A 210 13.58 -11.46 -5.63
CA HIS A 210 12.28 -11.71 -6.25
C HIS A 210 11.17 -11.46 -5.22
N TYR A 211 10.53 -10.30 -5.29
CA TYR A 211 9.45 -9.91 -4.37
C TYR A 211 8.08 -10.42 -4.83
N GLY A 212 8.00 -11.69 -5.21
CA GLY A 212 6.77 -12.34 -5.65
C GLY A 212 6.91 -13.84 -5.68
N VAL A 213 5.84 -14.51 -6.04
CA VAL A 213 5.81 -15.95 -6.33
C VAL A 213 5.54 -16.13 -7.82
N ASP A 214 6.39 -16.87 -8.51
CA ASP A 214 6.14 -17.22 -9.90
C ASP A 214 5.41 -18.57 -9.97
N ILE A 215 4.31 -18.61 -10.73
CA ILE A 215 3.44 -19.76 -10.89
C ILE A 215 3.35 -20.10 -12.37
N ALA A 216 3.94 -21.22 -12.77
CA ALA A 216 3.92 -21.68 -14.15
C ALA A 216 2.54 -22.23 -14.53
N ALA A 217 1.98 -21.73 -15.64
CA ALA A 217 0.76 -22.27 -16.25
C ALA A 217 0.68 -21.81 -17.71
N PRO A 218 -0.15 -22.47 -18.54
CA PRO A 218 -0.31 -22.12 -19.95
C PRO A 218 -0.80 -20.68 -20.16
N VAL A 219 -0.39 -20.07 -21.29
CA VAL A 219 -0.96 -18.78 -21.74
C VAL A 219 -2.47 -18.87 -21.82
N GLY A 220 -3.18 -17.85 -21.39
CA GLY A 220 -4.64 -17.79 -21.37
C GLY A 220 -5.28 -18.39 -20.11
N THR A 221 -4.51 -19.01 -19.20
CA THR A 221 -5.04 -19.48 -17.91
C THR A 221 -5.63 -18.29 -17.13
N PRO A 222 -6.91 -18.37 -16.68
CA PRO A 222 -7.56 -17.27 -15.97
C PRO A 222 -6.91 -16.96 -14.63
N ILE A 223 -6.75 -15.67 -14.35
CA ILE A 223 -6.28 -15.12 -13.07
C ILE A 223 -7.47 -14.48 -12.37
N TYR A 224 -7.65 -14.79 -11.08
CA TYR A 224 -8.75 -14.31 -10.26
C TYR A 224 -8.28 -13.38 -9.15
N ALA A 225 -9.13 -12.42 -8.76
CA ALA A 225 -8.87 -11.54 -7.62
C ALA A 225 -8.81 -12.36 -6.32
N PRO A 226 -7.72 -12.27 -5.52
CA PRO A 226 -7.58 -13.07 -4.31
C PRO A 226 -8.41 -12.54 -3.14
N ALA A 227 -8.88 -11.31 -3.21
CA ALA A 227 -9.75 -10.63 -2.25
C ALA A 227 -10.48 -9.49 -2.95
N ASP A 228 -11.49 -8.92 -2.31
CA ASP A 228 -12.15 -7.70 -2.75
C ASP A 228 -11.12 -6.57 -2.89
N GLY A 229 -11.35 -5.65 -3.83
CA GLY A 229 -10.43 -4.52 -4.04
C GLY A 229 -10.86 -3.59 -5.16
N ILE A 230 -10.08 -2.53 -5.33
CA ILE A 230 -10.21 -1.59 -6.45
C ILE A 230 -9.02 -1.78 -7.39
N VAL A 231 -9.27 -1.86 -8.68
CA VAL A 231 -8.20 -1.88 -9.69
C VAL A 231 -7.47 -0.55 -9.66
N SER A 232 -6.26 -0.54 -9.11
CA SER A 232 -5.45 0.68 -9.01
C SER A 232 -4.55 0.90 -10.24
N LEU A 233 -4.32 -0.15 -11.04
CA LEU A 233 -3.62 -0.10 -12.33
C LEU A 233 -4.10 -1.26 -13.21
N ALA A 234 -4.37 -0.95 -14.49
CA ALA A 234 -4.52 -1.89 -15.59
C ALA A 234 -3.70 -1.33 -16.76
N ASP A 235 -2.54 -1.94 -17.06
CA ASP A 235 -1.55 -1.38 -18.01
C ASP A 235 -0.94 -2.50 -18.85
N ASP A 236 -0.95 -2.36 -20.16
CA ASP A 236 -0.54 -3.38 -21.11
C ASP A 236 0.89 -3.19 -21.67
N ASP A 237 1.58 -2.07 -21.33
CA ASP A 237 2.91 -1.72 -21.84
C ASP A 237 3.89 -1.22 -20.78
N LEU A 238 4.15 -2.02 -19.76
CA LEU A 238 5.21 -1.74 -18.79
C LEU A 238 6.52 -2.42 -19.21
N TYR A 239 7.65 -1.70 -19.07
CA TYR A 239 8.93 -2.15 -19.61
C TYR A 239 9.40 -3.52 -19.11
N PHE A 240 9.31 -3.78 -17.82
CA PHE A 240 9.73 -5.05 -17.22
C PHE A 240 8.57 -6.02 -17.01
N GLU A 241 7.44 -5.51 -16.63
CA GLU A 241 6.26 -6.29 -16.26
C GLU A 241 5.47 -6.79 -17.49
N GLY A 242 5.65 -6.13 -18.64
CA GLY A 242 4.77 -6.30 -19.78
C GLY A 242 3.39 -5.74 -19.47
N ALA A 243 2.34 -6.54 -19.60
CA ALA A 243 1.03 -6.18 -19.09
C ALA A 243 0.88 -6.57 -17.61
N MET A 244 0.18 -5.74 -16.85
CA MET A 244 0.02 -5.87 -15.39
C MET A 244 -1.33 -5.35 -14.90
N VAL A 245 -1.93 -6.07 -13.95
CA VAL A 245 -3.04 -5.59 -13.12
C VAL A 245 -2.52 -5.37 -11.71
N MET A 246 -2.99 -4.32 -11.03
CA MET A 246 -2.78 -4.06 -9.62
C MET A 246 -4.12 -3.82 -8.94
N LEU A 247 -4.34 -4.47 -7.79
CA LEU A 247 -5.51 -4.26 -6.95
C LEU A 247 -5.10 -3.61 -5.63
N ASP A 248 -5.81 -2.57 -5.23
CA ASP A 248 -5.74 -1.98 -3.89
C ASP A 248 -6.82 -2.63 -3.02
N HIS A 249 -6.41 -3.33 -1.97
CA HIS A 249 -7.27 -4.02 -1.02
C HIS A 249 -7.61 -3.18 0.22
N GLY A 250 -7.22 -1.90 0.21
CA GLY A 250 -7.37 -0.98 1.32
C GLY A 250 -6.14 -0.90 2.22
N GLN A 251 -6.07 0.16 3.03
CA GLN A 251 -4.99 0.45 3.98
C GLN A 251 -3.56 0.39 3.38
N GLY A 252 -3.43 0.56 2.05
CA GLY A 252 -2.16 0.51 1.33
C GLY A 252 -1.65 -0.90 1.03
N LEU A 253 -2.50 -1.93 1.16
CA LEU A 253 -2.21 -3.29 0.74
C LEU A 253 -2.57 -3.46 -0.74
N ASN A 254 -1.58 -3.81 -1.56
CA ASN A 254 -1.74 -4.01 -2.99
C ASN A 254 -1.31 -5.41 -3.40
N SER A 255 -2.07 -6.03 -4.30
CA SER A 255 -1.63 -7.21 -5.04
C SER A 255 -1.37 -6.88 -6.51
N MET A 256 -0.43 -7.59 -7.13
CA MET A 256 0.03 -7.32 -8.49
C MET A 256 0.17 -8.61 -9.29
N TYR A 257 -0.27 -8.57 -10.55
CA TYR A 257 -0.33 -9.69 -11.49
C TYR A 257 0.41 -9.30 -12.76
N LEU A 258 1.63 -9.82 -12.92
CA LEU A 258 2.55 -9.43 -13.98
C LEU A 258 2.57 -10.47 -15.10
N HIS A 259 3.06 -10.02 -16.27
CA HIS A 259 3.29 -10.83 -17.48
C HIS A 259 2.01 -11.35 -18.12
N VAL A 260 0.86 -10.73 -17.81
CA VAL A 260 -0.45 -11.17 -18.29
C VAL A 260 -0.57 -10.99 -19.81
N SER A 261 -1.37 -11.86 -20.48
CA SER A 261 -1.66 -11.77 -21.92
C SER A 261 -2.89 -10.93 -22.22
N GLU A 262 -3.85 -10.94 -21.31
CA GLU A 262 -5.13 -10.21 -21.43
C GLU A 262 -5.51 -9.62 -20.09
N ILE A 263 -6.12 -8.43 -20.12
CA ILE A 263 -6.66 -7.71 -18.97
C ILE A 263 -8.18 -7.61 -19.16
N TYR A 264 -8.96 -8.00 -18.13
CA TYR A 264 -10.44 -8.03 -18.20
C TYR A 264 -11.09 -6.95 -17.35
N VAL A 265 -10.30 -6.09 -16.72
CA VAL A 265 -10.75 -5.05 -15.79
C VAL A 265 -10.10 -3.71 -16.13
N GLU A 266 -10.70 -2.62 -15.66
CA GLU A 266 -10.24 -1.26 -15.90
C GLU A 266 -9.83 -0.57 -14.59
N ALA A 267 -8.91 0.39 -14.67
CA ALA A 267 -8.51 1.19 -13.50
C ALA A 267 -9.71 1.93 -12.91
N GLY A 268 -9.89 1.86 -11.59
CA GLY A 268 -11.03 2.37 -10.85
C GLY A 268 -12.18 1.37 -10.67
N GLN A 269 -12.19 0.24 -11.37
CA GLN A 269 -13.20 -0.81 -11.21
C GLN A 269 -13.08 -1.47 -9.83
N ALA A 270 -14.23 -1.68 -9.16
CA ALA A 270 -14.31 -2.54 -7.99
C ALA A 270 -14.42 -4.00 -8.44
N VAL A 271 -13.64 -4.88 -7.80
CA VAL A 271 -13.65 -6.32 -8.06
C VAL A 271 -13.94 -7.10 -6.79
N LYS A 272 -14.59 -8.25 -6.93
CA LYS A 272 -14.87 -9.17 -5.84
C LYS A 272 -13.88 -10.32 -5.80
N GLN A 273 -13.69 -10.90 -4.61
CA GLN A 273 -12.90 -12.13 -4.47
C GLN A 273 -13.42 -13.21 -5.43
N GLY A 274 -12.50 -13.84 -6.19
CA GLY A 274 -12.84 -14.86 -7.18
C GLY A 274 -13.29 -14.30 -8.54
N GLU A 275 -13.37 -12.97 -8.71
CA GLU A 275 -13.64 -12.36 -10.01
C GLU A 275 -12.45 -12.52 -10.96
N LYS A 276 -12.69 -12.83 -12.22
CA LYS A 276 -11.65 -12.97 -13.25
C LYS A 276 -11.14 -11.58 -13.66
N ILE A 277 -9.84 -11.35 -13.47
CA ILE A 277 -9.21 -10.04 -13.70
C ILE A 277 -8.24 -10.00 -14.88
N ALA A 278 -7.60 -11.14 -15.21
CA ALA A 278 -6.61 -11.22 -16.28
C ALA A 278 -6.42 -12.66 -16.73
N ALA A 279 -5.53 -12.89 -17.70
CA ALA A 279 -5.06 -14.21 -18.12
C ALA A 279 -3.52 -14.27 -18.14
N ILE A 280 -2.96 -15.43 -17.81
CA ILE A 280 -1.51 -15.69 -17.84
C ILE A 280 -0.95 -15.43 -19.24
N GLY A 281 0.20 -14.79 -19.30
CA GLY A 281 0.99 -14.56 -20.51
C GLY A 281 2.47 -14.80 -20.30
N SER A 282 3.27 -14.11 -21.11
CA SER A 282 4.74 -14.12 -21.03
C SER A 282 5.30 -12.76 -21.51
N LEU A 283 4.54 -11.67 -21.29
CA LEU A 283 4.95 -10.33 -21.73
C LEU A 283 6.02 -9.74 -20.82
N GLY A 284 6.76 -8.77 -21.33
CA GLY A 284 7.82 -8.09 -20.57
C GLY A 284 9.08 -8.96 -20.36
N ARG A 285 9.73 -8.82 -19.18
CA ARG A 285 10.93 -9.60 -18.84
C ARG A 285 10.52 -10.95 -18.24
N SER A 286 10.13 -11.87 -19.08
CA SER A 286 9.71 -13.23 -18.75
C SER A 286 10.52 -14.26 -19.54
N THR A 287 10.79 -15.40 -18.96
CA THR A 287 11.46 -16.53 -19.62
C THR A 287 10.50 -17.59 -20.17
N GLY A 288 9.22 -17.47 -19.88
CA GLY A 288 8.17 -18.38 -20.34
C GLY A 288 6.82 -18.07 -19.68
N PRO A 289 5.75 -18.76 -20.06
CA PRO A 289 4.42 -18.51 -19.53
C PRO A 289 4.33 -18.75 -18.03
N HIS A 290 4.02 -17.69 -17.25
CA HIS A 290 3.81 -17.75 -15.81
C HIS A 290 3.06 -16.52 -15.31
N LEU A 291 2.46 -16.61 -14.15
CA LEU A 291 2.04 -15.49 -13.33
C LEU A 291 3.15 -15.16 -12.33
N CYS A 292 3.65 -13.92 -12.33
CA CYS A 292 4.40 -13.38 -11.20
C CYS A 292 3.42 -12.66 -10.28
N TRP A 293 3.03 -13.31 -9.17
CA TRP A 293 2.11 -12.77 -8.18
C TRP A 293 2.86 -12.11 -7.04
N ARG A 294 2.55 -10.83 -6.77
CA ARG A 294 3.22 -10.04 -5.74
C ARG A 294 2.22 -9.40 -4.81
N MET A 295 2.65 -9.16 -3.56
CA MET A 295 1.92 -8.34 -2.62
C MET A 295 2.84 -7.30 -1.97
N LYS A 296 2.27 -6.15 -1.68
CA LYS A 296 2.99 -5.04 -1.08
C LYS A 296 2.07 -4.28 -0.12
N TRP A 297 2.52 -4.11 1.11
CA TRP A 297 1.89 -3.19 2.03
C TRP A 297 2.73 -1.93 2.14
N ARG A 298 2.20 -0.79 1.64
CA ARG A 298 2.94 0.47 1.52
C ARG A 298 4.26 0.28 0.79
N ASN A 299 5.40 0.39 1.49
CA ASN A 299 6.75 0.16 0.92
C ASN A 299 7.36 -1.20 1.32
N ARG A 300 6.64 -2.07 2.02
CA ARG A 300 7.09 -3.41 2.44
C ARG A 300 6.59 -4.47 1.46
N ASN A 301 7.48 -5.37 1.06
CA ASN A 301 7.16 -6.47 0.15
C ASN A 301 6.76 -7.69 0.97
N LEU A 302 5.57 -8.22 0.70
CA LEU A 302 4.97 -9.33 1.42
C LEU A 302 4.97 -10.58 0.55
N ASP A 303 5.08 -11.74 1.21
CA ASP A 303 4.88 -13.04 0.56
C ASP A 303 3.39 -13.30 0.38
N PRO A 304 2.89 -13.33 -0.86
CA PRO A 304 1.46 -13.52 -1.11
C PRO A 304 0.94 -14.87 -0.61
N GLU A 305 1.77 -15.92 -0.54
CA GLU A 305 1.36 -17.23 -0.01
C GLU A 305 1.04 -17.17 1.48
N LEU A 306 1.73 -16.30 2.25
CA LEU A 306 1.48 -16.15 3.67
C LEU A 306 0.12 -15.50 3.96
N LEU A 307 -0.33 -14.61 3.07
CA LEU A 307 -1.61 -13.95 3.23
C LEU A 307 -2.80 -14.90 2.94
N THR A 308 -2.59 -15.98 2.20
CA THR A 308 -3.63 -17.02 2.04
C THR A 308 -3.84 -17.86 3.31
N LYS A 309 -2.93 -17.73 4.30
CA LYS A 309 -3.03 -18.36 5.63
C LYS A 309 -3.59 -17.41 6.68
N TRP A 310 -4.27 -16.35 6.26
CA TRP A 310 -4.83 -15.32 7.15
C TRP A 310 -5.78 -15.91 8.18
N PRO A 311 -5.76 -15.42 9.45
CA PRO A 311 -6.67 -15.91 10.48
C PRO A 311 -8.13 -15.82 10.07
N GLY A 312 -8.91 -16.86 10.34
CA GLY A 312 -10.34 -16.96 10.03
C GLY A 312 -10.70 -17.84 8.83
N ARG A 313 -9.71 -18.33 8.06
CA ARG A 313 -9.95 -19.39 7.07
C ARG A 313 -9.26 -20.68 7.49
N GLU A 314 -10.05 -21.67 7.88
CA GLU A 314 -9.59 -23.06 7.82
C GLU A 314 -9.23 -23.38 6.37
N SER A 315 -8.04 -23.92 6.14
CA SER A 315 -7.54 -24.30 4.82
C SER A 315 -8.46 -25.37 4.21
N SER A 316 -9.46 -24.93 3.43
CA SER A 316 -10.36 -25.83 2.71
C SER A 316 -9.75 -26.42 1.43
N HIS A 317 -8.43 -26.45 1.32
CA HIS A 317 -7.72 -27.10 0.23
C HIS A 317 -6.75 -28.12 0.80
N SER A 318 -7.29 -29.30 1.16
CA SER A 318 -6.51 -30.53 1.18
C SER A 318 -6.06 -30.81 -0.27
N HIS A 319 -4.77 -30.98 -0.44
CA HIS A 319 -4.17 -31.44 -1.69
C HIS A 319 -4.77 -32.84 -2.04
N GLU A 320 -5.56 -32.92 -3.09
CA GLU A 320 -5.78 -34.12 -3.87
C GLU A 320 -4.97 -34.08 -5.16
#